data_429c35660303b8322388281ed11af7bf
#
_entry.id   429c35660303b8322388281ed11af7bf
#
_cell.length_a   1.000
_cell.length_b   1.000
_cell.length_c   1.000
_cell.angle_alpha   90.00
_cell.angle_beta   90.00
_cell.angle_gamma   90.00
#
_symmetry.space_group_name_H-M   'P 1'
#
loop_
_entity.id
_entity.type
_entity.pdbx_description
1 polymer ?
#
loop_
_entity_poly.entity_id
_entity_poly.type
_entity_poly.pdbx_seq_one_letter_code
_entity_poly.pdbx_strand_id
1 'polypeptide(L)'
;MKPTDKEDANADSSDEDQSALSPEITSSLSEQIEDLCELNDHVTRVVADVDIPCDEFSNGYPDSKRATFEFEPMLRMFLYKEVREITQPTLRDRLKGTAYLWIRFKLAGVPTQQAISYNWRNRLSLDDRLKIIAIARLIREIASEHDIISEDEPRIDLELIEDEEVKDEEILDFVNEAMTRGLNEFETGRASNAKYGERVYQELQGYLNLADRGTTTRSKGSNSRFGRISDRDEVPCPDSHFRTMKKIATPPEQTTLADFSTGRKTPEWQRIRDEVLENFHEGVDQLIKEVKNNGGIREPVIVAIDTTPWEFYASPYKDDENVEPDDEVVVVNGEKRHPRDDFPKMVHGLEEKHARGYEMATITIIAQDTPIVLGVEPVRRNSSWETGHVGDTSQERIVEQLLEQAEQHVDIHKVFCDRGFDANGVRDAIDRRGMTYLIPKDVYEQELEDIEELQREAITDVGVVRNVPHGHEGRVHTGSIMYAPSENNEKEGSYAVFTTNRDVPVEQVQGFVAQYSMRWTIENEYKSIKKDFLPTVASTDYRIRFLYFAFAAIMYNIWRLTNLLFREAVNIDLGEDPPIVAGEVVEIIAFCLIPGD
;
A
#
# COMPACT_ATOMS: atom_id res chain seq x y z
N MET A 1 25.41 -41.15 -38.88
CA MET A 1 25.20 -42.49 -38.38
C MET A 1 24.33 -42.32 -37.11
N LYS A 2 23.07 -42.62 -37.26
CA LYS A 2 22.05 -42.74 -36.19
C LYS A 2 22.21 -44.13 -35.55
N PRO A 3 21.40 -44.50 -34.62
CA PRO A 3 21.20 -44.20 -33.18
C PRO A 3 21.14 -45.54 -32.41
N THR A 4 20.92 -45.50 -31.14
CA THR A 4 20.19 -46.55 -30.37
C THR A 4 19.96 -46.03 -28.99
N ASP A 5 18.83 -45.89 -28.62
CA ASP A 5 17.69 -46.67 -28.12
C ASP A 5 17.51 -46.43 -26.62
N LYS A 6 16.31 -45.97 -26.36
CA LYS A 6 15.64 -45.86 -25.10
C LYS A 6 15.55 -47.21 -24.42
N GLU A 7 15.65 -47.21 -23.11
CA GLU A 7 14.89 -48.15 -22.27
C GLU A 7 14.09 -47.35 -21.27
N ASP A 8 12.80 -47.43 -21.45
CA ASP A 8 11.79 -47.06 -20.45
C ASP A 8 11.92 -48.03 -19.28
N ALA A 9 12.18 -47.50 -18.12
CA ALA A 9 11.98 -48.25 -16.87
C ALA A 9 10.81 -47.58 -16.15
N ASN A 10 9.62 -48.08 -16.46
CA ASN A 10 8.49 -48.05 -15.54
C ASN A 10 8.90 -48.86 -14.30
N ALA A 11 9.22 -48.17 -13.23
CA ALA A 11 9.33 -48.80 -11.92
C ALA A 11 8.06 -48.44 -11.16
N ASP A 12 7.20 -49.44 -11.16
CA ASP A 12 6.14 -49.67 -10.18
C ASP A 12 6.74 -49.52 -8.78
N SER A 13 6.46 -48.43 -8.07
CA SER A 13 6.87 -48.19 -6.70
C SER A 13 5.66 -48.32 -5.79
N SER A 14 5.29 -49.59 -5.53
CA SER A 14 4.54 -49.94 -4.34
C SER A 14 5.49 -50.16 -3.18
N ASP A 15 5.26 -49.43 -2.07
CA ASP A 15 5.62 -49.75 -0.70
C ASP A 15 7.11 -49.95 -0.34
N GLU A 16 7.76 -48.81 -0.04
CA GLU A 16 8.68 -48.71 1.10
C GLU A 16 8.65 -47.27 1.61
N ASP A 17 7.60 -46.91 2.32
CA ASP A 17 7.49 -45.67 3.07
C ASP A 17 8.34 -45.80 4.37
N GLN A 18 9.65 -45.65 4.24
CA GLN A 18 10.49 -45.37 5.40
C GLN A 18 10.25 -43.89 5.74
N SER A 19 9.38 -43.66 6.75
CA SER A 19 9.12 -42.35 7.32
C SER A 19 10.45 -41.63 7.56
N ALA A 20 10.69 -40.53 6.86
CA ALA A 20 11.88 -39.67 6.99
C ALA A 20 11.99 -39.03 8.39
N LEU A 21 10.92 -39.14 9.21
CA LEU A 21 10.82 -38.63 10.57
C LEU A 21 10.65 -39.81 11.56
N SER A 22 11.15 -39.65 12.76
CA SER A 22 10.89 -40.65 13.82
C SER A 22 9.40 -40.62 14.24
N PRO A 23 8.82 -41.77 14.69
CA PRO A 23 7.42 -41.80 15.13
C PRO A 23 7.12 -40.83 16.28
N GLU A 24 8.08 -40.55 17.15
CA GLU A 24 7.94 -39.61 18.27
C GLU A 24 7.80 -38.16 17.76
N ILE A 25 8.63 -37.78 16.79
CA ILE A 25 8.58 -36.44 16.17
C ILE A 25 7.29 -36.30 15.38
N THR A 26 6.90 -37.30 14.61
CA THR A 26 5.65 -37.28 13.82
C THR A 26 4.44 -37.07 14.73
N SER A 27 4.36 -37.80 15.86
CA SER A 27 3.26 -37.68 16.82
C SER A 27 3.21 -36.27 17.47
N SER A 28 4.37 -35.74 17.86
CA SER A 28 4.47 -34.40 18.46
C SER A 28 4.10 -33.29 17.47
N LEU A 29 4.52 -33.41 16.21
CA LEU A 29 4.17 -32.46 15.14
C LEU A 29 2.68 -32.55 14.81
N SER A 30 2.08 -33.76 14.76
CA SER A 30 0.65 -33.90 14.49
C SER A 30 -0.19 -33.18 15.53
N GLU A 31 0.05 -33.39 16.82
CA GLU A 31 -0.66 -32.74 17.92
C GLU A 31 -0.53 -31.21 17.81
N GLN A 32 0.66 -30.72 17.53
CA GLN A 32 0.90 -29.28 17.38
C GLN A 32 0.21 -28.68 16.14
N ILE A 33 0.23 -29.39 15.00
CA ILE A 33 -0.42 -28.95 13.76
C ILE A 33 -1.94 -28.93 13.93
N GLU A 34 -2.52 -29.95 14.61
CA GLU A 34 -3.94 -29.97 14.96
C GLU A 34 -4.33 -28.73 15.78
N ASP A 35 -3.60 -28.42 16.85
CA ASP A 35 -3.83 -27.23 17.67
C ASP A 35 -3.74 -25.94 16.86
N LEU A 36 -2.77 -25.85 15.94
CA LEU A 36 -2.60 -24.70 15.09
C LEU A 36 -3.71 -24.58 14.02
N CYS A 37 -4.22 -25.69 13.52
CA CYS A 37 -5.34 -25.70 12.58
C CYS A 37 -6.65 -25.28 13.24
N GLU A 38 -6.86 -25.64 14.51
CA GLU A 38 -8.02 -25.16 15.29
C GLU A 38 -7.98 -23.65 15.55
N LEU A 39 -6.79 -23.06 15.62
CA LEU A 39 -6.58 -21.64 15.95
C LEU A 39 -6.45 -20.72 14.72
N ASN A 40 -6.26 -21.28 13.54
CA ASN A 40 -5.96 -20.52 12.33
C ASN A 40 -6.85 -20.93 11.17
N ASP A 41 -7.28 -19.96 10.40
CA ASP A 41 -8.11 -20.14 9.20
C ASP A 41 -7.27 -20.37 7.93
N HIS A 42 -5.94 -20.39 8.05
CA HIS A 42 -5.02 -20.39 6.93
C HIS A 42 -3.78 -21.25 7.16
N VAL A 43 -3.48 -22.14 6.23
CA VAL A 43 -2.29 -23.02 6.27
C VAL A 43 -0.98 -22.23 6.32
N THR A 44 -0.91 -21.05 5.74
CA THR A 44 0.27 -20.16 5.81
C THR A 44 0.65 -19.83 7.26
N ARG A 45 -0.34 -19.66 8.14
CA ARG A 45 -0.10 -19.42 9.57
C ARG A 45 0.37 -20.67 10.27
N VAL A 46 -0.19 -21.80 9.94
CA VAL A 46 0.25 -23.09 10.45
C VAL A 46 1.74 -23.30 10.12
N VAL A 47 2.13 -23.09 8.86
CA VAL A 47 3.54 -23.18 8.43
C VAL A 47 4.44 -22.16 9.14
N ALA A 48 3.95 -20.96 9.39
CA ALA A 48 4.73 -19.92 10.06
C ALA A 48 4.95 -20.19 11.55
N ASP A 49 3.97 -20.79 12.21
CA ASP A 49 3.92 -20.90 13.67
C ASP A 49 4.25 -22.31 14.18
N VAL A 50 4.29 -23.33 13.29
CA VAL A 50 4.73 -24.70 13.65
C VAL A 50 6.18 -24.71 14.16
N ASP A 51 6.44 -25.44 15.25
CA ASP A 51 7.80 -25.58 15.79
C ASP A 51 8.56 -26.68 15.04
N ILE A 52 9.36 -26.25 14.05
CA ILE A 52 10.15 -27.15 13.22
C ILE A 52 11.31 -27.74 14.07
N PRO A 53 11.47 -29.06 14.17
CA PRO A 53 12.56 -29.67 14.94
C PRO A 53 13.91 -29.47 14.23
N CYS A 54 14.46 -28.25 14.30
CA CYS A 54 15.68 -27.87 13.60
C CYS A 54 16.91 -28.73 13.95
N ASP A 55 16.92 -29.32 15.14
CA ASP A 55 18.01 -30.21 15.60
C ASP A 55 18.07 -31.55 14.84
N GLU A 56 16.99 -31.91 14.18
CA GLU A 56 16.91 -33.13 13.37
C GLU A 56 17.47 -32.94 11.94
N PHE A 57 17.77 -31.71 11.58
CA PHE A 57 18.32 -31.37 10.26
C PHE A 57 19.83 -31.26 10.32
N SER A 58 20.48 -31.71 9.24
CA SER A 58 21.91 -31.50 9.05
C SER A 58 22.14 -30.00 8.76
N ASN A 59 22.60 -29.26 9.76
CA ASN A 59 22.85 -27.82 9.57
C ASN A 59 24.02 -27.59 8.61
N GLY A 60 23.73 -27.49 7.34
CA GLY A 60 24.67 -27.14 6.28
C GLY A 60 25.04 -25.65 6.22
N TYR A 61 24.52 -24.86 7.17
CA TYR A 61 24.83 -23.44 7.28
C TYR A 61 26.05 -23.24 8.18
N PRO A 62 27.13 -22.63 7.66
CA PRO A 62 28.30 -22.39 8.48
C PRO A 62 27.94 -21.41 9.62
N ASP A 63 28.50 -21.63 10.81
CA ASP A 63 28.49 -20.71 11.96
C ASP A 63 29.10 -19.32 11.67
N SER A 64 29.29 -18.99 10.41
CA SER A 64 29.95 -17.77 10.00
C SER A 64 28.93 -16.71 9.57
N LYS A 65 29.22 -15.47 9.97
CA LYS A 65 28.63 -14.19 9.54
C LYS A 65 28.43 -13.99 8.02
N ARG A 66 28.53 -15.02 7.20
CA ARG A 66 28.43 -14.98 5.72
C ARG A 66 27.12 -15.56 5.17
N ALA A 67 26.26 -16.12 5.99
CA ALA A 67 24.95 -16.59 5.53
C ALA A 67 23.99 -15.40 5.58
N THR A 68 23.52 -14.95 4.43
CA THR A 68 22.55 -13.85 4.30
C THR A 68 21.21 -14.19 4.95
N PHE A 69 20.88 -15.48 5.06
CA PHE A 69 19.62 -15.96 5.63
C PHE A 69 19.92 -17.05 6.67
N GLU A 70 19.21 -17.03 7.78
CA GLU A 70 19.29 -18.04 8.83
C GLU A 70 18.66 -19.36 8.39
N PHE A 71 18.98 -20.45 9.09
CA PHE A 71 18.60 -21.80 8.70
C PHE A 71 17.08 -22.02 8.86
N GLU A 72 16.52 -21.75 10.06
CA GLU A 72 15.10 -21.94 10.34
C GLU A 72 14.17 -21.12 9.42
N PRO A 73 14.39 -19.82 9.17
CA PRO A 73 13.64 -19.06 8.19
C PRO A 73 13.63 -19.67 6.79
N MET A 74 14.77 -20.20 6.36
CA MET A 74 14.88 -20.87 5.05
C MET A 74 14.13 -22.20 5.05
N LEU A 75 14.14 -22.97 6.15
CA LEU A 75 13.32 -24.17 6.27
C LEU A 75 11.83 -23.86 6.19
N ARG A 76 11.34 -22.82 6.91
CA ARG A 76 9.94 -22.40 6.85
C ARG A 76 9.52 -22.02 5.45
N MET A 77 10.36 -21.29 4.73
CA MET A 77 10.13 -20.92 3.34
C MET A 77 10.02 -22.16 2.42
N PHE A 78 10.90 -23.13 2.59
CA PHE A 78 10.83 -24.38 1.81
C PHE A 78 9.66 -25.26 2.24
N LEU A 79 9.33 -25.28 3.53
CA LEU A 79 8.14 -25.97 4.03
C LEU A 79 6.88 -25.41 3.40
N TYR A 80 6.74 -24.08 3.38
CA TYR A 80 5.64 -23.40 2.70
C TYR A 80 5.56 -23.78 1.22
N LYS A 81 6.70 -23.80 0.53
CA LYS A 81 6.75 -24.22 -0.88
C LYS A 81 6.19 -25.63 -1.08
N GLU A 82 6.59 -26.59 -0.23
CA GLU A 82 6.14 -27.97 -0.36
C GLU A 82 4.69 -28.14 0.11
N VAL A 83 4.24 -27.44 1.15
CA VAL A 83 2.84 -27.43 1.59
C VAL A 83 1.92 -26.90 0.47
N ARG A 84 2.34 -25.86 -0.22
CA ARG A 84 1.57 -25.23 -1.34
C ARG A 84 1.87 -25.87 -2.70
N GLU A 85 2.77 -26.84 -2.78
CA GLU A 85 3.20 -27.55 -4.01
C GLU A 85 3.61 -26.61 -5.16
N ILE A 86 4.17 -25.43 -4.82
CA ILE A 86 4.57 -24.44 -5.80
C ILE A 86 6.02 -24.58 -6.27
N THR A 87 6.33 -24.03 -7.44
CA THR A 87 7.69 -24.02 -7.97
C THR A 87 8.58 -22.98 -7.24
N GLN A 88 9.90 -23.12 -7.33
CA GLN A 88 10.81 -22.12 -6.75
C GLN A 88 10.69 -20.72 -7.38
N PRO A 89 10.46 -20.55 -8.68
CA PRO A 89 10.12 -19.25 -9.26
C PRO A 89 8.83 -18.67 -8.67
N THR A 90 7.77 -19.45 -8.60
CA THR A 90 6.48 -19.05 -8.01
C THR A 90 6.64 -18.65 -6.54
N LEU A 91 7.39 -19.45 -5.75
CA LEU A 91 7.71 -19.11 -4.37
C LEU A 91 8.38 -17.74 -4.26
N ARG A 92 9.41 -17.47 -5.08
CA ARG A 92 10.12 -16.21 -5.09
C ARG A 92 9.19 -15.04 -5.42
N ASP A 93 8.34 -15.21 -6.42
CA ASP A 93 7.43 -14.17 -6.87
C ASP A 93 6.35 -13.90 -5.80
N ARG A 94 5.84 -14.92 -5.12
CA ARG A 94 4.98 -14.79 -3.93
C ARG A 94 5.67 -14.04 -2.79
N LEU A 95 6.90 -14.39 -2.45
CA LEU A 95 7.68 -13.68 -1.41
C LEU A 95 7.93 -12.21 -1.77
N LYS A 96 8.04 -11.87 -3.07
CA LYS A 96 8.17 -10.49 -3.54
C LYS A 96 6.85 -9.73 -3.48
N GLY A 97 5.78 -10.35 -3.89
CA GLY A 97 4.44 -9.77 -3.91
C GLY A 97 3.85 -9.58 -2.51
N THR A 98 4.26 -10.44 -1.57
CA THR A 98 3.66 -10.50 -0.24
C THR A 98 4.73 -10.35 0.85
N ALA A 99 4.99 -9.11 1.27
CA ALA A 99 5.94 -8.81 2.34
C ALA A 99 5.61 -9.56 3.65
N TYR A 100 4.34 -9.80 3.93
CA TYR A 100 3.86 -10.59 5.05
C TYR A 100 4.48 -11.99 5.10
N LEU A 101 4.64 -12.70 3.99
CA LEU A 101 5.17 -14.07 3.96
C LEU A 101 6.60 -14.15 4.47
N TRP A 102 7.51 -13.36 3.90
CA TRP A 102 8.92 -13.44 4.28
C TRP A 102 9.16 -12.89 5.69
N ILE A 103 8.35 -11.92 6.15
CA ILE A 103 8.39 -11.42 7.53
C ILE A 103 7.90 -12.50 8.51
N ARG A 104 6.77 -13.15 8.21
CA ARG A 104 6.23 -14.26 9.03
C ARG A 104 7.22 -15.40 9.16
N PHE A 105 7.90 -15.73 8.07
CA PHE A 105 8.95 -16.75 8.08
C PHE A 105 10.26 -16.28 8.72
N LYS A 106 10.32 -15.04 9.22
CA LYS A 106 11.50 -14.40 9.82
C LYS A 106 12.69 -14.32 8.87
N LEU A 107 12.45 -14.26 7.54
CA LEU A 107 13.50 -14.01 6.56
C LEU A 107 14.00 -12.57 6.66
N ALA A 108 15.31 -12.36 6.54
CA ALA A 108 15.94 -11.02 6.53
C ALA A 108 15.60 -10.19 5.28
N GLY A 109 14.87 -10.76 4.32
CA GLY A 109 14.44 -10.15 3.06
C GLY A 109 14.05 -11.22 2.06
N VAL A 110 13.66 -10.83 0.85
CA VAL A 110 13.28 -11.78 -0.21
C VAL A 110 14.51 -12.41 -0.85
N PRO A 111 14.71 -13.73 -0.75
CA PRO A 111 15.84 -14.41 -1.37
C PRO A 111 15.79 -14.30 -2.90
N THR A 112 16.94 -14.15 -3.53
CA THR A 112 17.02 -14.23 -4.99
C THR A 112 16.77 -15.67 -5.47
N GLN A 113 16.30 -15.84 -6.72
CA GLN A 113 16.11 -17.18 -7.32
C GLN A 113 17.37 -18.06 -7.23
N GLN A 114 18.55 -17.46 -7.38
CA GLN A 114 19.81 -18.17 -7.23
C GLN A 114 20.06 -18.60 -5.78
N ALA A 115 19.71 -17.76 -4.81
CA ALA A 115 19.83 -18.10 -3.39
C ALA A 115 18.89 -19.24 -3.01
N ILE A 116 17.62 -19.20 -3.44
CA ILE A 116 16.64 -20.29 -3.23
C ILE A 116 17.17 -21.61 -3.81
N SER A 117 17.56 -21.59 -5.08
CA SER A 117 18.06 -22.80 -5.75
C SER A 117 19.36 -23.33 -5.14
N TYR A 118 20.28 -22.44 -4.75
CA TYR A 118 21.53 -22.81 -4.10
C TYR A 118 21.31 -23.44 -2.73
N ASN A 119 20.45 -22.85 -1.89
CA ASN A 119 20.14 -23.38 -0.56
C ASN A 119 19.47 -24.76 -0.66
N TRP A 120 18.48 -24.89 -1.55
CA TRP A 120 17.79 -26.17 -1.77
C TRP A 120 18.73 -27.28 -2.24
N ARG A 121 19.61 -27.01 -3.18
CA ARG A 121 20.44 -28.04 -3.82
C ARG A 121 21.75 -28.34 -3.10
N ASN A 122 22.36 -27.31 -2.48
CA ASN A 122 23.73 -27.41 -1.99
C ASN A 122 23.86 -27.33 -0.47
N ARG A 123 22.85 -26.76 0.22
CA ARG A 123 22.88 -26.62 1.69
C ARG A 123 21.99 -27.60 2.42
N LEU A 124 20.91 -28.03 1.80
CA LEU A 124 20.07 -29.10 2.32
C LEU A 124 20.53 -30.45 1.76
N SER A 125 20.80 -31.40 2.62
CA SER A 125 21.05 -32.78 2.22
C SER A 125 19.82 -33.42 1.59
N LEU A 126 19.95 -34.59 0.97
CA LEU A 126 18.78 -35.33 0.47
C LEU A 126 17.82 -35.69 1.61
N ASP A 127 18.39 -36.11 2.75
CA ASP A 127 17.63 -36.42 3.95
C ASP A 127 16.85 -35.22 4.50
N ASP A 128 17.49 -34.04 4.58
CA ASP A 128 16.81 -32.82 5.00
C ASP A 128 15.64 -32.48 4.10
N ARG A 129 15.80 -32.62 2.79
CA ARG A 129 14.71 -32.36 1.82
C ARG A 129 13.55 -33.34 1.98
N LEU A 130 13.85 -34.61 2.23
CA LEU A 130 12.83 -35.64 2.52
C LEU A 130 12.08 -35.34 3.81
N LYS A 131 12.75 -34.85 4.85
CA LYS A 131 12.12 -34.41 6.11
C LYS A 131 11.18 -33.21 5.87
N ILE A 132 11.61 -32.20 5.10
CA ILE A 132 10.75 -31.08 4.75
C ILE A 132 9.49 -31.55 4.02
N ILE A 133 9.63 -32.45 3.05
CA ILE A 133 8.49 -33.01 2.29
C ILE A 133 7.57 -33.82 3.22
N ALA A 134 8.14 -34.59 4.17
CA ALA A 134 7.34 -35.36 5.12
C ALA A 134 6.53 -34.45 6.06
N ILE A 135 7.14 -33.38 6.61
CA ILE A 135 6.43 -32.39 7.43
C ILE A 135 5.35 -31.67 6.60
N ALA A 136 5.66 -31.31 5.35
CA ALA A 136 4.70 -30.67 4.48
C ALA A 136 3.47 -31.54 4.19
N ARG A 137 3.66 -32.84 3.96
CA ARG A 137 2.56 -33.80 3.79
C ARG A 137 1.70 -33.89 5.04
N LEU A 138 2.33 -33.98 6.22
CA LEU A 138 1.63 -34.02 7.50
C LEU A 138 0.77 -32.78 7.72
N ILE A 139 1.32 -31.59 7.44
CA ILE A 139 0.56 -30.32 7.51
C ILE A 139 -0.62 -30.34 6.54
N ARG A 140 -0.44 -30.81 5.31
CA ARG A 140 -1.51 -30.87 4.31
C ARG A 140 -2.62 -31.83 4.71
N GLU A 141 -2.26 -33.00 5.20
CA GLU A 141 -3.22 -34.01 5.64
C GLU A 141 -4.11 -33.47 6.76
N ILE A 142 -3.51 -32.93 7.83
CA ILE A 142 -4.26 -32.38 8.97
C ILE A 142 -5.02 -31.10 8.57
N ALA A 143 -4.42 -30.21 7.79
CA ALA A 143 -5.09 -28.97 7.33
C ALA A 143 -6.27 -29.26 6.40
N SER A 144 -6.22 -30.36 5.63
CA SER A 144 -7.36 -30.83 4.82
C SER A 144 -8.49 -31.36 5.70
N GLU A 145 -8.17 -32.09 6.79
CA GLU A 145 -9.18 -32.58 7.75
C GLU A 145 -9.90 -31.42 8.48
N HIS A 146 -9.24 -30.27 8.62
CA HIS A 146 -9.78 -29.06 9.23
C HIS A 146 -10.37 -28.06 8.22
N ASP A 147 -10.56 -28.43 6.96
CA ASP A 147 -11.04 -27.56 5.86
C ASP A 147 -10.19 -26.28 5.64
N ILE A 148 -8.93 -26.26 6.08
CA ILE A 148 -8.00 -25.13 5.90
C ILE A 148 -7.26 -25.23 4.56
N ILE A 149 -7.07 -26.43 4.03
CA ILE A 149 -6.66 -26.72 2.66
C ILE A 149 -7.71 -27.67 2.07
N SER A 150 -8.35 -27.30 0.97
CA SER A 150 -9.19 -28.21 0.20
C SER A 150 -8.31 -29.14 -0.63
N GLU A 151 -8.61 -30.46 -0.62
CA GLU A 151 -7.98 -31.43 -1.55
C GLU A 151 -8.27 -31.09 -3.02
N ASP A 152 -9.40 -30.43 -3.26
CA ASP A 152 -9.85 -29.93 -4.54
C ASP A 152 -9.54 -28.44 -4.75
N GLU A 153 -8.62 -27.84 -3.98
CA GLU A 153 -8.14 -26.52 -4.35
C GLU A 153 -7.67 -26.59 -5.81
N PRO A 154 -8.39 -25.93 -6.73
CA PRO A 154 -7.93 -25.92 -8.09
C PRO A 154 -6.51 -25.38 -8.05
N ARG A 155 -5.58 -26.15 -8.59
CA ARG A 155 -4.28 -25.60 -8.97
C ARG A 155 -4.59 -24.49 -9.95
N ILE A 156 -4.78 -23.29 -9.47
CA ILE A 156 -4.78 -22.12 -10.33
C ILE A 156 -3.31 -21.92 -10.66
N ASP A 157 -2.84 -22.73 -11.58
CA ASP A 157 -1.73 -22.36 -12.41
C ASP A 157 -2.16 -21.06 -13.07
N LEU A 158 -1.43 -19.98 -12.86
CA LEU A 158 -1.67 -18.73 -13.59
C LEU A 158 -1.65 -18.95 -15.12
N GLU A 159 -1.07 -20.07 -15.60
CA GLU A 159 -1.23 -20.56 -16.97
C GLU A 159 -2.61 -21.18 -17.24
N LEU A 160 -3.39 -21.57 -16.22
CA LEU A 160 -4.77 -22.08 -16.40
C LEU A 160 -5.83 -20.97 -16.36
N ILE A 161 -5.50 -19.77 -15.86
CA ILE A 161 -6.37 -18.58 -16.04
C ILE A 161 -6.40 -18.15 -17.51
N GLU A 162 -5.40 -18.51 -18.33
CA GLU A 162 -5.45 -18.31 -19.78
C GLU A 162 -6.36 -19.33 -20.50
N ASP A 163 -6.72 -20.47 -19.89
CA ASP A 163 -7.49 -21.54 -20.54
C ASP A 163 -8.89 -21.84 -19.95
N GLU A 164 -9.19 -21.44 -18.72
CA GLU A 164 -10.57 -21.37 -18.22
C GLU A 164 -10.96 -19.90 -18.11
N GLU A 165 -11.75 -19.45 -19.09
CA GLU A 165 -12.52 -18.21 -19.05
C GLU A 165 -13.28 -18.12 -17.70
N VAL A 166 -12.63 -17.58 -16.65
CA VAL A 166 -13.37 -16.83 -15.64
C VAL A 166 -14.05 -15.75 -16.46
N LYS A 167 -15.32 -15.93 -16.72
CA LYS A 167 -16.04 -15.11 -17.69
C LYS A 167 -15.88 -13.69 -17.23
N ASP A 168 -15.43 -12.82 -18.11
CA ASP A 168 -15.37 -11.38 -17.88
C ASP A 168 -16.64 -10.88 -17.17
N GLU A 169 -17.78 -11.54 -17.36
CA GLU A 169 -19.07 -11.31 -16.70
C GLU A 169 -19.01 -11.47 -15.16
N GLU A 170 -18.30 -12.46 -14.61
CA GLU A 170 -18.22 -12.64 -13.15
C GLU A 170 -17.33 -11.58 -12.50
N ILE A 171 -16.22 -11.23 -13.14
CA ILE A 171 -15.36 -10.12 -12.68
C ILE A 171 -16.13 -8.80 -12.76
N LEU A 172 -16.97 -8.64 -13.80
CA LEU A 172 -17.83 -7.49 -14.02
C LEU A 172 -18.78 -7.25 -12.82
N ASP A 173 -19.37 -8.30 -12.28
CA ASP A 173 -20.29 -8.20 -11.15
C ASP A 173 -19.58 -7.69 -9.90
N PHE A 174 -18.39 -8.20 -9.58
CA PHE A 174 -17.59 -7.73 -8.42
C PHE A 174 -17.14 -6.28 -8.58
N VAL A 175 -16.72 -5.90 -9.81
CA VAL A 175 -16.36 -4.51 -10.10
C VAL A 175 -17.57 -3.59 -9.96
N ASN A 176 -18.73 -3.97 -10.49
CA ASN A 176 -19.97 -3.20 -10.36
C ASN A 176 -20.41 -3.04 -8.89
N GLU A 177 -20.30 -4.09 -8.10
CA GLU A 177 -20.59 -4.04 -6.69
C GLU A 177 -19.65 -3.08 -5.96
N ALA A 178 -18.34 -3.23 -6.15
CA ALA A 178 -17.33 -2.37 -5.55
C ALA A 178 -17.46 -0.91 -6.00
N MET A 179 -17.75 -0.66 -7.30
CA MET A 179 -18.01 0.69 -7.80
C MET A 179 -19.27 1.31 -7.22
N THR A 180 -20.34 0.53 -7.09
CA THR A 180 -21.60 1.00 -6.48
C THR A 180 -21.36 1.43 -5.03
N ARG A 181 -20.53 0.68 -4.27
CA ARG A 181 -20.18 1.03 -2.89
C ARG A 181 -19.32 2.30 -2.81
N GLY A 182 -18.33 2.44 -3.68
CA GLY A 182 -17.34 3.54 -3.59
C GLY A 182 -17.78 4.86 -4.22
N LEU A 183 -18.65 4.83 -5.25
CA LEU A 183 -18.94 6.02 -6.05
C LEU A 183 -20.34 6.63 -5.85
N ASN A 184 -21.29 5.92 -5.25
CA ASN A 184 -22.66 6.41 -5.11
C ASN A 184 -22.75 7.73 -4.32
N GLU A 185 -21.81 7.97 -3.43
CA GLU A 185 -21.80 9.14 -2.54
C GLU A 185 -21.23 10.41 -3.22
N PHE A 186 -20.58 10.27 -4.39
CA PHE A 186 -20.11 11.43 -5.16
C PHE A 186 -21.28 12.10 -5.92
N GLU A 187 -22.14 12.76 -5.17
CA GLU A 187 -23.29 13.43 -5.74
C GLU A 187 -22.91 14.70 -6.54
N THR A 188 -23.48 14.82 -7.73
CA THR A 188 -23.26 16.01 -8.58
C THR A 188 -24.20 17.17 -8.21
N GLY A 189 -25.16 16.96 -7.32
CA GLY A 189 -26.20 17.90 -6.95
C GLY A 189 -27.04 18.36 -8.13
N ARG A 190 -27.33 17.46 -9.08
CA ARG A 190 -28.12 17.75 -10.29
C ARG A 190 -29.60 17.57 -10.01
N ALA A 191 -30.41 18.33 -10.73
CA ALA A 191 -31.85 18.16 -10.67
C ALA A 191 -32.27 16.79 -11.26
N SER A 192 -33.30 16.17 -10.70
CA SER A 192 -33.82 14.86 -11.15
C SER A 192 -34.28 14.84 -12.62
N ASN A 193 -34.57 16.01 -13.19
CA ASN A 193 -34.92 16.16 -14.60
C ASN A 193 -33.73 16.59 -15.49
N ALA A 194 -32.52 16.49 -15.02
CA ALA A 194 -31.33 16.79 -15.81
C ALA A 194 -31.21 15.80 -16.98
N LYS A 195 -30.67 16.25 -18.11
CA LYS A 195 -30.51 15.43 -19.32
C LYS A 195 -29.73 14.14 -19.07
N TYR A 196 -28.76 14.18 -18.18
CA TYR A 196 -27.94 13.02 -17.78
C TYR A 196 -28.08 12.81 -16.28
N GLY A 197 -28.26 11.56 -15.85
CA GLY A 197 -28.26 11.18 -14.44
C GLY A 197 -26.89 11.30 -13.79
N GLU A 198 -26.82 11.18 -12.50
CA GLU A 198 -25.57 11.27 -11.72
C GLU A 198 -24.58 10.18 -12.09
N ARG A 199 -25.05 8.96 -12.14
CA ARG A 199 -24.24 7.77 -12.44
C ARG A 199 -23.41 7.93 -13.71
N VAL A 200 -23.96 8.55 -14.76
CA VAL A 200 -23.22 8.78 -16.02
C VAL A 200 -21.97 9.61 -15.83
N TYR A 201 -22.01 10.58 -14.91
CA TYR A 201 -20.84 11.43 -14.61
C TYR A 201 -19.81 10.70 -13.77
N GLN A 202 -20.24 9.89 -12.81
CA GLN A 202 -19.36 9.07 -11.97
C GLN A 202 -18.65 8.02 -12.82
N GLU A 203 -19.38 7.30 -13.66
CA GLU A 203 -18.83 6.30 -14.57
C GLU A 203 -17.90 6.92 -15.61
N LEU A 204 -18.30 8.06 -16.21
CA LEU A 204 -17.41 8.77 -17.13
C LEU A 204 -16.13 9.24 -16.44
N GLN A 205 -16.20 9.70 -15.19
CA GLN A 205 -15.01 10.06 -14.42
C GLN A 205 -14.16 8.83 -14.14
N GLY A 206 -14.76 7.71 -13.70
CA GLY A 206 -14.07 6.44 -13.55
C GLY A 206 -13.35 6.01 -14.83
N TYR A 207 -14.05 6.03 -15.95
CA TYR A 207 -13.46 5.72 -17.25
C TYR A 207 -12.28 6.65 -17.62
N LEU A 208 -12.38 7.94 -17.32
CA LEU A 208 -11.29 8.89 -17.59
C LEU A 208 -10.08 8.67 -16.68
N ASN A 209 -10.32 8.34 -15.42
CA ASN A 209 -9.26 7.97 -14.49
C ASN A 209 -8.50 6.74 -14.95
N LEU A 210 -9.23 5.71 -15.32
CA LEU A 210 -8.67 4.42 -15.72
C LEU A 210 -7.99 4.43 -17.09
N ALA A 211 -8.49 5.23 -18.02
CA ALA A 211 -7.97 5.28 -19.39
C ALA A 211 -6.76 6.22 -19.57
N ASP A 212 -6.18 6.76 -18.49
CA ASP A 212 -5.13 7.81 -18.53
C ASP A 212 -5.47 8.93 -19.51
N ARG A 213 -6.72 9.37 -19.53
CA ARG A 213 -7.22 10.30 -20.53
C ARG A 213 -7.66 11.61 -19.91
N GLY A 214 -7.05 12.66 -20.38
CA GLY A 214 -7.35 14.01 -19.91
C GLY A 214 -8.81 14.40 -20.08
N THR A 215 -9.31 15.18 -19.14
CA THR A 215 -10.67 15.70 -19.05
C THR A 215 -10.87 17.06 -19.74
N THR A 216 -9.99 17.41 -20.68
CA THR A 216 -10.03 18.67 -21.43
C THR A 216 -10.58 18.47 -22.84
N THR A 217 -10.55 19.52 -23.66
CA THR A 217 -10.92 19.47 -25.07
C THR A 217 -10.25 18.36 -25.88
N ARG A 218 -9.09 17.85 -25.42
CA ARG A 218 -8.44 16.66 -25.98
C ARG A 218 -9.22 15.38 -25.66
N SER A 219 -10.03 15.36 -24.61
CA SER A 219 -10.87 14.24 -24.20
C SER A 219 -12.14 14.05 -25.05
N LYS A 220 -12.37 14.89 -26.05
CA LYS A 220 -13.54 14.76 -26.94
C LYS A 220 -13.66 13.35 -27.56
N GLY A 221 -12.53 12.76 -27.90
CA GLY A 221 -12.47 11.36 -28.37
C GLY A 221 -12.78 10.35 -27.27
N SER A 222 -12.43 10.63 -26.02
CA SER A 222 -12.67 9.72 -24.88
C SER A 222 -14.15 9.69 -24.50
N ASN A 223 -14.82 10.84 -24.40
CA ASN A 223 -16.27 10.90 -24.15
C ASN A 223 -17.05 10.18 -25.26
N SER A 224 -16.69 10.36 -26.54
CA SER A 224 -17.32 9.63 -27.64
C SER A 224 -17.05 8.14 -27.59
N ARG A 225 -15.87 7.71 -27.12
CA ARG A 225 -15.53 6.30 -26.96
C ARG A 225 -16.31 5.69 -25.79
N PHE A 226 -16.38 6.40 -24.68
CA PHE A 226 -17.21 6.02 -23.54
C PHE A 226 -18.67 5.78 -23.95
N GLY A 227 -19.28 6.72 -24.69
CA GLY A 227 -20.65 6.56 -25.21
C GLY A 227 -20.82 5.30 -26.04
N ARG A 228 -19.84 4.97 -26.91
CA ARG A 228 -19.90 3.76 -27.74
C ARG A 228 -19.69 2.48 -26.97
N ILE A 229 -18.84 2.49 -25.94
CA ILE A 229 -18.56 1.32 -25.10
C ILE A 229 -19.74 1.06 -24.17
N SER A 230 -20.33 2.11 -23.58
CA SER A 230 -21.45 2.03 -22.65
C SER A 230 -22.82 1.94 -23.34
N ASP A 231 -22.86 1.70 -24.65
CA ASP A 231 -24.08 1.62 -25.48
C ASP A 231 -25.09 2.76 -25.23
N ARG A 232 -24.56 3.97 -24.92
CA ARG A 232 -25.38 5.15 -24.66
C ARG A 232 -25.44 6.02 -25.90
N ASP A 233 -26.66 6.37 -26.32
CA ASP A 233 -26.92 7.27 -27.44
C ASP A 233 -26.26 8.64 -27.22
N GLU A 234 -26.23 9.11 -25.98
CA GLU A 234 -25.72 10.43 -25.62
C GLU A 234 -24.91 10.40 -24.31
N VAL A 235 -23.78 11.09 -24.31
CA VAL A 235 -22.91 11.27 -23.16
C VAL A 235 -22.59 12.74 -22.94
N PRO A 236 -22.24 13.19 -21.71
CA PRO A 236 -21.82 14.55 -21.44
C PRO A 236 -20.64 14.94 -22.32
N CYS A 237 -20.67 16.14 -22.90
CA CYS A 237 -19.49 16.66 -23.57
C CYS A 237 -18.38 17.01 -22.53
N PRO A 238 -17.10 17.05 -22.93
CA PRO A 238 -15.99 17.31 -22.03
C PRO A 238 -16.17 18.55 -21.13
N ASP A 239 -16.67 19.66 -21.70
CA ASP A 239 -16.91 20.89 -20.94
C ASP A 239 -18.03 20.71 -19.90
N SER A 240 -19.10 19.99 -20.24
CA SER A 240 -20.19 19.70 -19.30
C SER A 240 -19.72 18.82 -18.17
N HIS A 241 -18.95 17.78 -18.49
CA HIS A 241 -18.35 16.89 -17.50
C HIS A 241 -17.41 17.68 -16.57
N PHE A 242 -16.46 18.41 -17.13
CA PHE A 242 -15.49 19.20 -16.35
C PHE A 242 -16.17 20.21 -15.41
N ARG A 243 -17.20 20.92 -15.89
CA ARG A 243 -17.96 21.85 -15.05
C ARG A 243 -18.70 21.13 -13.91
N THR A 244 -19.22 19.94 -14.17
CA THR A 244 -19.90 19.14 -13.15
C THR A 244 -18.90 18.67 -12.08
N MET A 245 -17.75 18.13 -12.47
CA MET A 245 -16.70 17.74 -11.52
C MET A 245 -16.22 18.95 -10.70
N LYS A 246 -16.00 20.08 -11.35
CA LYS A 246 -15.64 21.32 -10.65
C LYS A 246 -16.72 21.77 -9.66
N LYS A 247 -17.99 21.55 -9.96
CA LYS A 247 -19.12 21.87 -9.05
C LYS A 247 -19.10 20.99 -7.81
N ILE A 248 -18.83 19.69 -7.93
CA ILE A 248 -18.70 18.77 -6.78
C ILE A 248 -17.65 19.28 -5.79
N ALA A 249 -16.51 19.76 -6.30
CA ALA A 249 -15.43 20.29 -5.47
C ALA A 249 -15.59 21.79 -5.14
N THR A 250 -16.75 22.39 -5.37
CA THR A 250 -16.99 23.82 -5.09
C THR A 250 -17.88 23.95 -3.87
N PRO A 251 -17.35 24.39 -2.72
CA PRO A 251 -18.13 24.53 -1.51
C PRO A 251 -19.25 25.58 -1.69
N PRO A 252 -20.36 25.42 -0.99
CA PRO A 252 -21.43 26.41 -1.00
C PRO A 252 -20.93 27.78 -0.51
N GLU A 253 -21.48 28.86 -1.05
CA GLU A 253 -21.08 30.23 -0.68
C GLU A 253 -21.50 30.63 0.75
N GLN A 254 -22.14 29.75 1.49
CA GLN A 254 -22.61 30.02 2.84
C GLN A 254 -21.46 30.21 3.82
N THR A 255 -21.58 31.22 4.67
CA THR A 255 -20.69 31.41 5.82
C THR A 255 -21.00 30.35 6.86
N THR A 256 -19.97 29.62 7.33
CA THR A 256 -20.16 28.59 8.36
C THR A 256 -20.45 29.22 9.74
N LEU A 257 -21.07 28.46 10.64
CA LEU A 257 -21.24 28.88 12.05
C LEU A 257 -19.90 29.17 12.72
N ALA A 258 -18.84 28.45 12.33
CA ALA A 258 -17.48 28.65 12.81
C ALA A 258 -16.93 30.01 12.33
N ASP A 259 -17.11 30.36 11.08
CA ASP A 259 -16.73 31.68 10.54
C ASP A 259 -17.44 32.82 11.30
N PHE A 260 -18.71 32.60 11.62
CA PHE A 260 -19.51 33.59 12.35
C PHE A 260 -19.08 33.72 13.82
N SER A 261 -18.75 32.62 14.47
CA SER A 261 -18.33 32.60 15.88
C SER A 261 -16.93 33.14 16.09
N THR A 262 -16.01 32.89 15.14
CA THR A 262 -14.61 33.31 15.23
C THR A 262 -14.37 34.68 14.61
N GLY A 263 -15.30 35.20 13.82
CA GLY A 263 -15.13 36.42 13.01
C GLY A 263 -14.05 36.31 11.94
N ARG A 264 -13.58 35.07 11.65
CA ARG A 264 -12.58 34.78 10.62
C ARG A 264 -13.20 33.85 9.58
N LYS A 265 -13.03 34.19 8.32
CA LYS A 265 -13.50 33.36 7.22
C LYS A 265 -12.53 32.22 6.98
N THR A 266 -13.06 30.99 6.96
CA THR A 266 -12.26 29.80 6.61
C THR A 266 -11.66 29.96 5.21
N PRO A 267 -10.36 29.70 5.01
CA PRO A 267 -9.72 29.80 3.70
C PRO A 267 -10.44 28.96 2.63
N GLU A 268 -10.48 29.47 1.41
CA GLU A 268 -11.18 28.81 0.30
C GLU A 268 -10.65 27.39 0.06
N TRP A 269 -9.33 27.22 0.11
CA TRP A 269 -8.72 25.90 -0.10
C TRP A 269 -9.16 24.85 0.94
N GLN A 270 -9.33 25.27 2.19
CA GLN A 270 -9.79 24.40 3.26
C GLN A 270 -11.26 24.02 3.08
N ARG A 271 -12.09 24.97 2.67
CA ARG A 271 -13.51 24.69 2.35
C ARG A 271 -13.64 23.73 1.17
N ILE A 272 -12.79 23.87 0.14
CA ILE A 272 -12.72 22.94 -0.98
C ILE A 272 -12.28 21.55 -0.51
N ARG A 273 -11.25 21.50 0.35
CA ARG A 273 -10.79 20.27 0.96
C ARG A 273 -11.91 19.56 1.71
N ASP A 274 -12.62 20.27 2.58
CA ASP A 274 -13.68 19.72 3.40
C ASP A 274 -14.83 19.17 2.55
N GLU A 275 -15.25 19.88 1.50
CA GLU A 275 -16.27 19.45 0.53
C GLU A 275 -15.89 18.16 -0.21
N VAL A 276 -14.65 18.06 -0.65
CA VAL A 276 -14.16 16.84 -1.34
C VAL A 276 -14.03 15.68 -0.37
N LEU A 277 -13.55 15.92 0.85
CA LEU A 277 -13.36 14.87 1.85
C LEU A 277 -14.68 14.32 2.39
N GLU A 278 -15.74 15.10 2.46
CA GLU A 278 -17.07 14.61 2.85
C GLU A 278 -17.49 13.45 1.93
N ASN A 279 -17.48 13.67 0.61
CA ASN A 279 -17.80 12.62 -0.36
C ASN A 279 -16.81 11.45 -0.32
N PHE A 280 -15.52 11.74 -0.13
CA PHE A 280 -14.48 10.71 -0.04
C PHE A 280 -14.71 9.77 1.15
N HIS A 281 -14.99 10.32 2.34
CA HIS A 281 -15.20 9.53 3.54
C HIS A 281 -16.44 8.67 3.50
N GLU A 282 -17.53 9.18 2.92
CA GLU A 282 -18.74 8.40 2.72
C GLU A 282 -18.48 7.19 1.82
N GLY A 283 -17.73 7.36 0.73
CA GLY A 283 -17.30 6.27 -0.14
C GLY A 283 -16.38 5.27 0.57
N VAL A 284 -15.37 5.77 1.32
CA VAL A 284 -14.46 4.92 2.10
C VAL A 284 -15.21 4.12 3.15
N ASP A 285 -16.18 4.73 3.86
CA ASP A 285 -16.96 4.06 4.90
C ASP A 285 -17.72 2.83 4.34
N GLN A 286 -18.33 2.97 3.16
CA GLN A 286 -19.01 1.85 2.50
C GLN A 286 -18.03 0.75 2.07
N LEU A 287 -16.88 1.13 1.50
CA LEU A 287 -15.86 0.17 1.08
C LEU A 287 -15.26 -0.57 2.27
N ILE A 288 -14.94 0.13 3.37
CA ILE A 288 -14.37 -0.48 4.59
C ILE A 288 -15.36 -1.46 5.22
N LYS A 289 -16.64 -1.13 5.26
CA LYS A 289 -17.65 -2.06 5.76
C LYS A 289 -17.65 -3.36 4.97
N GLU A 290 -17.59 -3.27 3.65
CA GLU A 290 -17.57 -4.45 2.80
C GLU A 290 -16.28 -5.25 2.97
N VAL A 291 -15.11 -4.58 3.03
CA VAL A 291 -13.82 -5.25 3.28
C VAL A 291 -13.80 -5.95 4.65
N LYS A 292 -14.38 -5.35 5.69
CA LYS A 292 -14.50 -5.98 7.01
C LYS A 292 -15.43 -7.17 7.00
N ASN A 293 -16.59 -7.06 6.33
CA ASN A 293 -17.57 -8.14 6.22
C ASN A 293 -16.98 -9.39 5.56
N ASN A 294 -16.08 -9.16 4.59
CA ASN A 294 -15.38 -10.21 3.85
C ASN A 294 -13.98 -10.52 4.43
N GLY A 295 -13.73 -10.23 5.71
CA GLY A 295 -12.52 -10.64 6.42
C GLY A 295 -11.19 -10.00 5.96
N GLY A 296 -11.23 -9.06 5.01
CA GLY A 296 -10.03 -8.42 4.44
C GLY A 296 -9.31 -7.46 5.39
N ILE A 297 -9.93 -7.07 6.50
CA ILE A 297 -9.33 -6.22 7.54
C ILE A 297 -9.61 -6.79 8.92
N ARG A 298 -8.56 -6.89 9.74
CA ARG A 298 -8.61 -7.25 11.16
C ARG A 298 -8.11 -6.10 12.01
N GLU A 299 -8.90 -5.66 12.94
CA GLU A 299 -8.56 -4.58 13.87
C GLU A 299 -7.93 -5.11 15.17
N PRO A 300 -7.05 -4.34 15.83
CA PRO A 300 -6.59 -3.02 15.41
C PRO A 300 -5.56 -3.08 14.27
N VAL A 301 -5.58 -2.08 13.39
CA VAL A 301 -4.73 -2.04 12.18
C VAL A 301 -3.41 -1.31 12.38
N ILE A 302 -2.47 -1.56 11.46
CA ILE A 302 -1.26 -0.76 11.24
C ILE A 302 -1.50 0.13 10.03
N VAL A 303 -1.15 1.40 10.13
CA VAL A 303 -1.24 2.34 9.02
C VAL A 303 0.11 2.93 8.66
N ALA A 304 0.27 3.34 7.41
CA ALA A 304 1.39 4.15 6.95
C ALA A 304 0.91 5.53 6.50
N ILE A 305 1.73 6.55 6.76
CA ILE A 305 1.53 7.92 6.28
C ILE A 305 2.73 8.28 5.41
N ASP A 306 2.45 8.81 4.22
CA ASP A 306 3.47 9.26 3.28
C ASP A 306 2.92 10.40 2.41
N THR A 307 3.79 11.07 1.65
CA THR A 307 3.42 12.12 0.71
C THR A 307 3.77 11.75 -0.72
N THR A 308 3.02 12.29 -1.67
CA THR A 308 3.27 12.06 -3.08
C THR A 308 3.09 13.33 -3.90
N PRO A 309 4.09 13.73 -4.72
CA PRO A 309 3.98 14.86 -5.61
C PRO A 309 3.15 14.51 -6.84
N TRP A 310 2.38 15.49 -7.30
CA TRP A 310 1.69 15.46 -8.59
C TRP A 310 2.13 16.66 -9.44
N GLU A 311 3.12 16.42 -10.24
CA GLU A 311 3.76 17.44 -11.06
C GLU A 311 2.86 17.96 -12.18
N PHE A 312 3.06 19.21 -12.53
CA PHE A 312 2.57 19.78 -13.77
C PHE A 312 3.40 21.00 -14.21
N TYR A 313 3.37 21.25 -15.50
CA TYR A 313 4.08 22.39 -16.07
C TYR A 313 3.25 23.68 -15.88
N ALA A 314 3.74 24.58 -15.03
CA ALA A 314 3.20 25.91 -14.90
C ALA A 314 4.32 26.91 -14.53
N SER A 315 4.40 28.01 -15.25
CA SER A 315 5.27 29.12 -14.86
C SER A 315 4.52 30.02 -13.87
N PRO A 316 5.12 30.38 -12.71
CA PRO A 316 4.54 31.36 -11.81
C PRO A 316 4.69 32.80 -12.31
N TYR A 317 5.38 32.99 -13.45
CA TYR A 317 5.66 34.28 -14.03
C TYR A 317 4.97 34.43 -15.37
N LYS A 318 4.59 35.66 -15.68
CA LYS A 318 4.06 36.03 -16.99
C LYS A 318 5.16 35.87 -18.06
N ASP A 319 4.76 35.49 -19.25
CA ASP A 319 5.62 35.58 -20.43
C ASP A 319 5.84 37.03 -20.79
N ASP A 320 7.00 37.39 -21.33
CA ASP A 320 7.38 38.80 -21.66
C ASP A 320 6.34 39.51 -22.53
N GLU A 321 5.62 38.76 -23.36
CA GLU A 321 4.56 39.27 -24.23
C GLU A 321 3.28 39.68 -23.49
N ASN A 322 3.10 39.21 -22.25
CA ASN A 322 1.91 39.39 -21.42
C ASN A 322 2.16 40.32 -20.22
N VAL A 323 3.32 40.99 -20.19
CA VAL A 323 3.68 41.90 -19.10
C VAL A 323 3.10 43.30 -19.36
N GLU A 324 2.36 43.79 -18.38
CA GLU A 324 1.82 45.15 -18.41
C GLU A 324 2.73 46.14 -17.64
N PRO A 325 2.68 47.45 -17.95
CA PRO A 325 3.56 48.45 -17.30
C PRO A 325 3.42 48.54 -15.79
N ASP A 326 2.26 48.21 -15.27
CA ASP A 326 1.91 48.28 -13.83
C ASP A 326 2.06 46.95 -13.11
N ASP A 327 2.56 45.90 -13.79
CA ASP A 327 2.76 44.59 -13.18
C ASP A 327 3.83 44.62 -12.08
N GLU A 328 3.58 43.89 -11.03
CA GLU A 328 4.55 43.68 -9.94
C GLU A 328 5.85 43.07 -10.48
N VAL A 329 6.96 43.59 -10.01
CA VAL A 329 8.30 43.12 -10.39
C VAL A 329 8.98 42.46 -9.20
N VAL A 330 9.36 41.20 -9.36
CA VAL A 330 10.20 40.46 -8.41
C VAL A 330 11.55 40.14 -9.06
N VAL A 331 12.61 40.10 -8.27
CA VAL A 331 13.93 39.70 -8.75
C VAL A 331 14.21 38.26 -8.31
N VAL A 332 14.35 37.35 -9.28
CA VAL A 332 14.63 35.93 -9.05
C VAL A 332 15.91 35.56 -9.78
N ASN A 333 16.89 35.08 -9.06
CA ASN A 333 18.23 34.73 -9.61
C ASN A 333 18.90 35.88 -10.42
N GLY A 334 18.63 37.13 -10.03
CA GLY A 334 19.17 38.30 -10.71
C GLY A 334 18.38 38.78 -11.94
N GLU A 335 17.33 38.10 -12.33
CA GLU A 335 16.44 38.47 -13.43
C GLU A 335 15.14 39.07 -12.89
N LYS A 336 14.64 40.10 -13.58
CA LYS A 336 13.31 40.66 -13.31
C LYS A 336 12.24 39.72 -13.85
N ARG A 337 11.29 39.35 -13.01
CA ARG A 337 10.16 38.51 -13.36
C ARG A 337 8.86 39.15 -12.89
N HIS A 338 7.77 38.86 -13.57
CA HIS A 338 6.45 39.38 -13.25
C HIS A 338 5.55 38.24 -12.78
N PRO A 339 5.15 38.21 -11.50
CA PRO A 339 4.27 37.16 -10.99
C PRO A 339 2.92 37.14 -11.72
N ARG A 340 2.35 35.95 -11.85
CA ARG A 340 0.99 35.78 -12.38
C ARG A 340 -0.01 35.82 -11.24
N ASP A 341 -1.01 36.70 -11.34
CA ASP A 341 -2.09 36.80 -10.34
C ASP A 341 -2.97 35.54 -10.29
N ASP A 342 -3.11 34.88 -11.45
CA ASP A 342 -3.90 33.66 -11.61
C ASP A 342 -3.11 32.36 -11.32
N PHE A 343 -1.86 32.47 -10.83
CA PHE A 343 -1.08 31.30 -10.53
C PHE A 343 -1.70 30.54 -9.34
N PRO A 344 -1.91 29.20 -9.48
CA PRO A 344 -2.57 28.42 -8.44
C PRO A 344 -1.79 28.46 -7.14
N LYS A 345 -2.42 28.93 -6.10
CA LYS A 345 -1.78 29.19 -4.82
C LYS A 345 -1.32 27.92 -4.06
N MET A 346 -1.81 26.69 -4.37
CA MET A 346 -1.38 25.42 -3.79
C MET A 346 -0.17 24.79 -4.49
N VAL A 347 0.25 25.37 -5.57
CA VAL A 347 1.43 24.90 -6.29
C VAL A 347 2.68 25.38 -5.60
N HIS A 348 3.57 24.46 -5.30
CA HIS A 348 4.89 24.77 -4.76
C HIS A 348 5.99 24.04 -5.54
N GLY A 349 7.24 24.35 -5.23
CA GLY A 349 8.39 23.63 -5.76
C GLY A 349 8.46 22.24 -5.14
N LEU A 350 8.70 21.24 -5.95
CA LEU A 350 8.92 19.86 -5.55
C LEU A 350 10.43 19.58 -5.37
N GLU A 351 10.76 18.39 -4.90
CA GLU A 351 12.17 18.02 -4.62
C GLU A 351 13.05 18.06 -5.87
N GLU A 352 12.50 17.67 -7.02
CA GLU A 352 13.23 17.77 -8.27
C GLU A 352 13.43 19.21 -8.69
N LYS A 353 14.64 19.52 -9.11
CA LYS A 353 15.02 20.88 -9.50
C LYS A 353 14.15 21.38 -10.64
N HIS A 354 13.46 22.49 -10.38
CA HIS A 354 12.48 23.15 -11.29
C HIS A 354 11.12 22.44 -11.42
N ALA A 355 10.90 21.29 -10.77
CA ALA A 355 9.58 20.68 -10.72
C ALA A 355 8.63 21.50 -9.84
N ARG A 356 7.38 21.61 -10.27
CA ARG A 356 6.29 22.27 -9.54
C ARG A 356 5.05 21.39 -9.60
N GLY A 357 4.22 21.48 -8.60
CA GLY A 357 2.99 20.71 -8.59
C GLY A 357 2.21 20.86 -7.30
N TYR A 358 1.23 19.98 -7.16
CA TYR A 358 0.56 19.70 -5.90
C TYR A 358 1.26 18.55 -5.20
N GLU A 359 1.15 18.53 -3.90
CA GLU A 359 1.61 17.41 -3.09
C GLU A 359 0.43 16.93 -2.24
N MET A 360 0.23 15.64 -2.16
CA MET A 360 -0.84 15.01 -1.39
C MET A 360 -0.24 14.06 -0.39
N ALA A 361 -0.82 13.98 0.79
CA ALA A 361 -0.50 12.98 1.79
C ALA A 361 -1.65 11.98 1.88
N THR A 362 -1.36 10.71 2.12
CA THR A 362 -2.36 9.68 2.40
C THR A 362 -2.05 8.93 3.68
N ILE A 363 -3.08 8.33 4.25
CA ILE A 363 -2.98 7.33 5.30
C ILE A 363 -3.62 6.04 4.83
N THR A 364 -2.87 4.95 4.87
CA THR A 364 -3.27 3.68 4.27
C THR A 364 -3.07 2.53 5.24
N ILE A 365 -4.00 1.59 5.28
CA ILE A 365 -3.84 0.33 5.99
C ILE A 365 -2.72 -0.47 5.33
N ILE A 366 -1.77 -0.95 6.13
CA ILE A 366 -0.67 -1.81 5.71
C ILE A 366 -0.66 -3.09 6.55
N ALA A 367 0.15 -4.05 6.14
CA ALA A 367 0.25 -5.34 6.84
C ALA A 367 -1.07 -6.13 6.92
N GLN A 368 -1.97 -5.89 5.97
CA GLN A 368 -3.21 -6.63 5.75
C GLN A 368 -3.27 -7.05 4.28
N ASP A 369 -4.08 -8.04 3.98
CA ASP A 369 -4.22 -8.58 2.62
C ASP A 369 -4.91 -7.59 1.68
N THR A 370 -5.71 -6.68 2.24
CA THR A 370 -6.43 -5.65 1.49
C THR A 370 -6.04 -4.26 1.99
N PRO A 371 -4.93 -3.67 1.50
CA PRO A 371 -4.57 -2.29 1.82
C PRO A 371 -5.63 -1.32 1.27
N ILE A 372 -6.07 -0.39 2.11
CA ILE A 372 -7.10 0.61 1.81
C ILE A 372 -6.60 1.99 2.21
N VAL A 373 -6.76 2.96 1.32
CA VAL A 373 -6.54 4.38 1.61
C VAL A 373 -7.68 4.89 2.47
N LEU A 374 -7.38 5.32 3.68
CA LEU A 374 -8.36 5.79 4.67
C LEU A 374 -8.55 7.30 4.65
N GLY A 375 -7.55 8.04 4.23
CA GLY A 375 -7.56 9.48 4.24
C GLY A 375 -6.61 10.11 3.24
N VAL A 376 -6.93 11.32 2.84
CA VAL A 376 -6.17 12.13 1.87
C VAL A 376 -6.08 13.57 2.37
N GLU A 377 -4.88 14.16 2.38
CA GLU A 377 -4.66 15.57 2.72
C GLU A 377 -3.84 16.30 1.67
N PRO A 378 -4.20 17.54 1.30
CA PRO A 378 -3.35 18.37 0.49
C PRO A 378 -2.20 18.93 1.33
N VAL A 379 -0.98 18.73 0.89
CA VAL A 379 0.21 19.27 1.54
C VAL A 379 0.51 20.67 1.02
N ARG A 380 0.83 21.57 1.93
CA ARG A 380 1.15 22.95 1.63
C ARG A 380 2.50 23.32 2.21
N ARG A 381 3.56 23.28 1.42
CA ARG A 381 4.91 23.64 1.83
C ARG A 381 5.22 25.08 1.41
N ASN A 382 5.50 25.98 2.39
CA ASN A 382 6.02 27.33 2.16
C ASN A 382 5.31 28.16 1.07
N SER A 383 4.06 27.86 0.78
CA SER A 383 3.30 28.64 -0.19
C SER A 383 2.77 29.89 0.45
N SER A 384 3.05 31.04 -0.13
CA SER A 384 2.45 32.33 0.22
C SER A 384 1.00 32.40 -0.26
N TRP A 385 0.17 31.49 0.20
CA TRP A 385 -1.16 31.30 -0.32
C TRP A 385 -2.07 32.48 -0.16
N GLU A 386 -2.03 33.05 1.02
CA GLU A 386 -2.79 34.22 1.35
C GLU A 386 -1.96 34.98 2.39
N THR A 387 -1.53 36.19 2.04
CA THR A 387 -0.91 37.10 2.99
C THR A 387 -1.86 37.31 4.16
N GLY A 388 -1.51 36.74 5.33
CA GLY A 388 -2.26 36.92 6.57
C GLY A 388 -3.11 35.71 7.04
N HIS A 389 -3.22 34.63 6.27
CA HIS A 389 -3.86 33.42 6.71
C HIS A 389 -2.82 32.36 7.10
N VAL A 390 -2.74 32.10 8.39
CA VAL A 390 -1.96 31.01 8.98
C VAL A 390 -2.83 29.74 8.87
N GLY A 391 -2.88 29.16 7.69
CA GLY A 391 -3.27 27.75 7.60
C GLY A 391 -2.08 26.94 8.06
N ASP A 392 -2.20 26.21 9.15
CA ASP A 392 -1.14 25.35 9.63
C ASP A 392 -0.87 24.25 8.61
N THR A 393 0.34 24.23 8.10
CA THR A 393 0.83 23.26 7.11
C THR A 393 1.96 22.41 7.69
N SER A 394 2.10 22.42 9.03
CA SER A 394 3.07 21.61 9.72
C SER A 394 2.80 20.13 9.44
N GLN A 395 3.85 19.33 9.41
CA GLN A 395 3.74 17.88 9.30
C GLN A 395 2.86 17.29 10.43
N GLU A 396 2.97 17.87 11.63
CA GLU A 396 2.10 17.54 12.76
C GLU A 396 0.63 17.66 12.38
N ARG A 397 0.22 18.81 11.82
CA ARG A 397 -1.18 19.06 11.47
C ARG A 397 -1.67 18.10 10.38
N ILE A 398 -0.84 17.80 9.39
CA ILE A 398 -1.15 16.81 8.34
C ILE A 398 -1.39 15.43 8.97
N VAL A 399 -0.49 15.01 9.87
CA VAL A 399 -0.63 13.71 10.57
C VAL A 399 -1.88 13.68 11.43
N GLU A 400 -2.17 14.75 12.18
CA GLU A 400 -3.39 14.87 12.99
C GLU A 400 -4.65 14.71 12.14
N GLN A 401 -4.72 15.42 11.02
CA GLN A 401 -5.88 15.39 10.13
C GLN A 401 -6.06 14.02 9.46
N LEU A 402 -4.97 13.38 9.04
CA LEU A 402 -5.02 12.03 8.47
C LEU A 402 -5.45 10.99 9.51
N LEU A 403 -4.96 11.10 10.74
CA LEU A 403 -5.39 10.22 11.84
C LEU A 403 -6.87 10.45 12.20
N GLU A 404 -7.33 11.72 12.28
CA GLU A 404 -8.74 12.05 12.49
C GLU A 404 -9.65 11.45 11.41
N GLN A 405 -9.20 11.42 10.15
CA GLN A 405 -9.92 10.78 9.06
C GLN A 405 -9.97 9.26 9.23
N ALA A 406 -8.82 8.63 9.48
CA ALA A 406 -8.72 7.18 9.54
C ALA A 406 -9.42 6.58 10.77
N GLU A 407 -9.39 7.25 11.93
CA GLU A 407 -10.05 6.83 13.17
C GLU A 407 -11.59 6.78 13.05
N GLN A 408 -12.16 7.43 12.03
CA GLN A 408 -13.61 7.31 11.74
C GLN A 408 -13.97 5.93 11.21
N HIS A 409 -13.03 5.23 10.62
CA HIS A 409 -13.26 3.99 9.88
C HIS A 409 -12.71 2.75 10.58
N VAL A 410 -11.56 2.87 11.28
CA VAL A 410 -10.82 1.73 11.84
C VAL A 410 -10.16 2.07 13.17
N ASP A 411 -9.94 1.04 14.00
CA ASP A 411 -9.12 1.13 15.21
C ASP A 411 -7.63 0.97 14.86
N ILE A 412 -6.81 1.96 15.22
CA ILE A 412 -5.40 2.03 14.84
C ILE A 412 -4.52 1.82 16.08
N HIS A 413 -3.56 0.90 16.01
CA HIS A 413 -2.61 0.72 17.11
C HIS A 413 -1.18 1.16 16.76
N LYS A 414 -0.83 1.22 15.47
CA LYS A 414 0.53 1.57 15.05
C LYS A 414 0.54 2.41 13.78
N VAL A 415 1.42 3.40 13.74
CA VAL A 415 1.59 4.34 12.64
C VAL A 415 3.04 4.32 12.16
N PHE A 416 3.24 4.09 10.88
CA PHE A 416 4.52 4.23 10.22
C PHE A 416 4.52 5.53 9.41
N CYS A 417 5.58 6.30 9.54
CA CYS A 417 5.77 7.50 8.72
C CYS A 417 7.11 7.42 7.99
N ASP A 418 7.25 8.19 6.92
CA ASP A 418 8.53 8.39 6.27
C ASP A 418 9.45 9.30 7.11
N ARG A 419 10.75 9.30 6.80
CA ARG A 419 11.77 10.15 7.45
C ARG A 419 11.38 11.63 7.44
N GLY A 420 10.74 12.10 6.37
CA GLY A 420 10.22 13.47 6.27
C GLY A 420 9.29 13.88 7.41
N PHE A 421 8.74 12.94 8.17
CA PHE A 421 7.90 13.17 9.34
C PHE A 421 8.64 13.06 10.68
N ASP A 422 9.98 13.01 10.69
CA ASP A 422 10.76 12.95 11.92
C ASP A 422 10.75 14.29 12.69
N ALA A 423 9.62 14.61 13.30
CA ALA A 423 9.42 15.82 14.08
C ALA A 423 8.75 15.53 15.44
N ASN A 424 9.11 16.33 16.47
CA ASN A 424 8.54 16.15 17.81
C ASN A 424 7.02 16.31 17.84
N GLY A 425 6.46 17.24 17.06
CA GLY A 425 5.01 17.42 16.94
C GLY A 425 4.31 16.21 16.36
N VAL A 426 4.88 15.58 15.33
CA VAL A 426 4.36 14.33 14.75
C VAL A 426 4.35 13.20 15.77
N ARG A 427 5.47 13.00 16.49
CA ARG A 427 5.57 11.97 17.53
C ARG A 427 4.55 12.20 18.66
N ASP A 428 4.36 13.45 19.06
CA ASP A 428 3.37 13.83 20.07
C ASP A 428 1.93 13.61 19.57
N ALA A 429 1.63 13.97 18.32
CA ALA A 429 0.31 13.77 17.72
C ALA A 429 -0.14 12.32 17.71
N ILE A 430 0.81 11.38 17.47
CA ILE A 430 0.56 9.94 17.48
C ILE A 430 0.49 9.41 18.91
N ASP A 431 1.47 9.77 19.77
CA ASP A 431 1.57 9.27 21.14
C ASP A 431 0.37 9.68 22.01
N ARG A 432 -0.13 10.91 21.90
CA ARG A 432 -1.30 11.36 22.67
C ARG A 432 -2.62 10.65 22.32
N ARG A 433 -2.67 9.98 21.15
CA ARG A 433 -3.77 9.08 20.78
C ARG A 433 -3.59 7.65 21.32
N GLY A 434 -2.48 7.37 22.03
CA GLY A 434 -2.18 6.04 22.55
C GLY A 434 -1.64 5.07 21.50
N MET A 435 -1.35 5.55 20.30
CA MET A 435 -0.82 4.75 19.21
C MET A 435 0.70 4.62 19.31
N THR A 436 1.24 3.54 18.78
CA THR A 436 2.68 3.34 18.61
C THR A 436 3.14 3.97 17.32
N TYR A 437 4.24 4.69 17.31
CA TYR A 437 4.87 5.13 16.06
C TYR A 437 6.17 4.38 15.76
N LEU A 438 6.52 4.30 14.47
CA LEU A 438 7.83 3.88 13.99
C LEU A 438 8.22 4.78 12.82
N ILE A 439 9.24 5.61 13.04
CA ILE A 439 9.68 6.67 12.13
C ILE A 439 11.19 6.58 11.95
N PRO A 440 11.74 6.55 10.70
CA PRO A 440 13.17 6.72 10.50
C PRO A 440 13.60 8.10 10.98
N LYS A 441 14.70 8.12 11.67
CA LYS A 441 15.24 9.35 12.26
C LYS A 441 16.37 9.91 11.40
N ASP A 442 16.43 11.23 11.27
CA ASP A 442 17.60 11.90 10.75
C ASP A 442 18.79 11.70 11.68
N VAL A 443 19.95 11.43 11.08
CA VAL A 443 21.20 11.17 11.82
C VAL A 443 21.94 12.47 12.03
N TYR A 444 22.07 12.89 13.28
CA TYR A 444 22.84 14.03 13.70
C TYR A 444 24.12 13.60 14.43
N GLU A 445 24.85 14.54 14.97
CA GLU A 445 26.13 14.30 15.64
C GLU A 445 26.04 13.27 16.79
N GLN A 446 24.96 13.32 17.58
CA GLN A 446 24.73 12.38 18.67
C GLN A 446 24.51 10.95 18.17
N GLU A 447 23.70 10.77 17.13
CA GLU A 447 23.45 9.45 16.57
C GLU A 447 24.71 8.86 15.91
N LEU A 448 25.58 9.70 15.34
CA LEU A 448 26.89 9.26 14.82
C LEU A 448 27.81 8.78 15.95
N GLU A 449 27.85 9.50 17.08
CA GLU A 449 28.61 9.08 18.27
C GLU A 449 28.10 7.73 18.81
N ASP A 450 26.79 7.56 18.91
CA ASP A 450 26.14 6.31 19.33
C ASP A 450 26.49 5.14 18.39
N ILE A 451 26.48 5.38 17.07
CA ILE A 451 26.86 4.40 16.05
C ILE A 451 28.36 4.03 16.18
N GLU A 452 29.24 5.01 16.38
CA GLU A 452 30.68 4.75 16.57
C GLU A 452 30.93 3.95 17.86
N GLU A 453 30.20 4.21 18.93
CA GLU A 453 30.28 3.45 20.18
C GLU A 453 29.81 2.01 19.98
N LEU A 454 28.68 1.83 19.28
CA LEU A 454 28.15 0.52 18.91
C LEU A 454 29.16 -0.30 18.11
N GLN A 455 29.78 0.29 17.09
CA GLN A 455 30.77 -0.38 16.25
C GLN A 455 32.04 -0.78 17.03
N ARG A 456 32.36 -0.04 18.09
CA ARG A 456 33.57 -0.25 18.89
C ARG A 456 33.36 -1.28 20.02
N GLU A 457 32.22 -1.26 20.67
CA GLU A 457 32.02 -1.91 21.97
C GLU A 457 30.95 -3.02 21.97
N ALA A 458 30.06 -3.04 20.97
CA ALA A 458 28.93 -3.93 20.99
C ALA A 458 29.27 -5.37 20.56
N ILE A 459 28.64 -6.31 21.26
CA ILE A 459 28.65 -7.74 20.91
C ILE A 459 27.69 -8.02 19.73
N THR A 460 26.70 -7.13 19.54
CA THR A 460 25.67 -7.23 18.49
C THR A 460 25.77 -6.06 17.53
N ASP A 461 25.36 -6.28 16.28
CA ASP A 461 25.36 -5.26 15.23
C ASP A 461 24.16 -4.29 15.36
N VAL A 462 23.32 -4.43 16.39
CA VAL A 462 22.15 -3.58 16.67
C VAL A 462 22.25 -2.92 18.02
N GLY A 463 21.68 -1.72 18.16
CA GLY A 463 21.68 -0.96 19.41
C GLY A 463 20.34 -0.31 19.72
N VAL A 464 20.13 0.02 20.98
CA VAL A 464 18.94 0.77 21.45
C VAL A 464 19.35 1.76 22.53
N VAL A 465 19.02 3.02 22.32
CA VAL A 465 19.01 4.05 23.38
C VAL A 465 17.58 4.20 23.88
N ARG A 466 17.37 3.92 25.18
CA ARG A 466 16.03 3.92 25.80
C ARG A 466 15.79 5.18 26.62
N ASN A 467 14.52 5.41 26.94
CA ASN A 467 14.07 6.54 27.75
C ASN A 467 14.47 7.91 27.15
N VAL A 468 14.51 7.98 25.82
CA VAL A 468 14.78 9.24 25.12
C VAL A 468 13.57 10.15 25.27
N PRO A 469 13.73 11.36 25.86
CA PRO A 469 12.61 12.28 26.02
C PRO A 469 12.28 12.97 24.69
N HIS A 470 11.03 12.95 24.31
CA HIS A 470 10.47 13.71 23.19
C HIS A 470 9.52 14.78 23.74
N GLY A 471 9.89 16.04 23.57
CA GLY A 471 9.11 17.17 24.09
C GLY A 471 8.46 17.99 22.99
N HIS A 472 7.17 18.30 23.17
CA HIS A 472 6.44 19.20 22.28
C HIS A 472 5.36 19.96 23.08
N GLU A 473 5.26 21.29 22.91
CA GLU A 473 4.25 22.16 23.53
C GLU A 473 4.01 21.94 25.04
N GLY A 474 5.08 21.64 25.80
CA GLY A 474 5.00 21.43 27.24
C GLY A 474 4.62 20.00 27.67
N ARG A 475 4.35 19.09 26.73
CA ARG A 475 4.20 17.67 26.96
C ARG A 475 5.52 16.96 26.65
N VAL A 476 5.84 15.95 27.45
CA VAL A 476 7.00 15.09 27.24
C VAL A 476 6.57 13.65 27.36
N HIS A 477 6.88 12.84 26.35
CA HIS A 477 6.81 11.38 26.42
C HIS A 477 8.20 10.78 26.22
N THR A 478 8.37 9.52 26.55
CA THR A 478 9.64 8.81 26.39
C THR A 478 9.52 7.76 25.30
N GLY A 479 10.61 7.56 24.57
CA GLY A 479 10.70 6.56 23.53
C GLY A 479 12.06 5.87 23.50
N SER A 480 12.31 5.11 22.46
CA SER A 480 13.58 4.47 22.14
C SER A 480 14.07 4.90 20.77
N ILE A 481 15.38 5.04 20.63
CA ILE A 481 16.07 5.17 19.34
C ILE A 481 16.75 3.83 19.08
N MET A 482 16.51 3.27 17.91
CA MET A 482 17.02 1.97 17.46
C MET A 482 18.03 2.16 16.33
N TYR A 483 19.12 1.42 16.39
CA TYR A 483 20.19 1.40 15.40
C TYR A 483 20.30 0.02 14.79
N ALA A 484 20.19 -0.07 13.47
CA ALA A 484 20.31 -1.34 12.75
C ALA A 484 21.23 -1.18 11.54
N PRO A 485 22.08 -2.17 11.21
CA PRO A 485 22.94 -2.12 10.04
C PRO A 485 22.12 -1.95 8.76
N SER A 486 22.60 -1.10 7.85
CA SER A 486 21.96 -0.84 6.55
C SER A 486 23.02 -0.58 5.48
N GLU A 487 23.03 -1.41 4.45
CA GLU A 487 23.95 -1.26 3.31
C GLU A 487 23.65 0.01 2.49
N ASN A 488 22.43 0.54 2.58
CA ASN A 488 21.99 1.70 1.80
C ASN A 488 22.38 3.06 2.42
N ASN A 489 22.91 3.07 3.63
CA ASN A 489 23.20 4.28 4.41
C ASN A 489 24.71 4.50 4.64
N GLU A 490 25.55 4.30 3.63
CA GLU A 490 27.01 4.49 3.75
C GLU A 490 27.39 5.87 4.32
N LYS A 491 26.65 6.93 3.97
CA LYS A 491 26.88 8.29 4.47
C LYS A 491 26.53 8.48 5.94
N GLU A 492 25.67 7.63 6.48
CA GLU A 492 25.17 7.62 7.85
C GLU A 492 25.81 6.49 8.67
N GLY A 493 27.07 6.15 8.38
CA GLY A 493 27.82 5.13 9.11
C GLY A 493 27.34 3.69 8.88
N SER A 494 26.63 3.44 7.75
CA SER A 494 26.03 2.13 7.39
C SER A 494 24.98 1.64 8.41
N TYR A 495 24.25 2.56 9.04
CA TYR A 495 23.15 2.27 9.94
C TYR A 495 21.87 2.99 9.51
N ALA A 496 20.74 2.32 9.71
CA ALA A 496 19.42 2.93 9.73
C ALA A 496 19.02 3.21 11.18
N VAL A 497 18.54 4.42 11.43
CA VAL A 497 18.12 4.86 12.75
C VAL A 497 16.63 5.06 12.77
N PHE A 498 15.94 4.52 13.79
CA PHE A 498 14.49 4.63 13.95
C PHE A 498 14.14 5.13 15.34
N THR A 499 13.01 5.82 15.45
CA THR A 499 12.44 6.25 16.72
C THR A 499 11.05 5.67 16.93
N THR A 500 10.72 5.32 18.19
CA THR A 500 9.41 4.79 18.60
C THR A 500 9.12 5.18 20.04
N ASN A 501 7.83 5.26 20.43
CA ASN A 501 7.41 5.46 21.83
C ASN A 501 7.32 4.14 22.63
N ARG A 502 7.90 3.06 22.13
CA ARG A 502 7.98 1.80 22.88
C ARG A 502 9.34 1.64 23.54
N ASP A 503 9.35 0.96 24.69
CA ASP A 503 10.58 0.42 25.25
C ASP A 503 10.93 -0.87 24.51
N VAL A 504 11.96 -0.81 23.66
CA VAL A 504 12.32 -1.90 22.76
C VAL A 504 13.54 -2.64 23.31
N PRO A 505 13.45 -3.95 23.59
CA PRO A 505 14.62 -4.79 23.84
C PRO A 505 15.53 -4.88 22.60
N VAL A 506 16.84 -5.00 22.80
CA VAL A 506 17.82 -5.06 21.70
C VAL A 506 17.52 -6.21 20.75
N GLU A 507 17.06 -7.34 21.28
CA GLU A 507 16.70 -8.54 20.52
C GLU A 507 15.52 -8.33 19.56
N GLN A 508 14.69 -7.32 19.79
CA GLN A 508 13.52 -7.01 18.98
C GLN A 508 13.79 -5.96 17.89
N VAL A 509 14.96 -5.32 17.88
CA VAL A 509 15.28 -4.25 16.90
C VAL A 509 15.11 -4.72 15.45
N GLN A 510 15.66 -5.88 15.11
CA GLN A 510 15.54 -6.42 13.76
C GLN A 510 14.09 -6.68 13.36
N GLY A 511 13.25 -7.12 14.31
CA GLY A 511 11.82 -7.30 14.10
C GLY A 511 11.09 -5.98 13.82
N PHE A 512 11.45 -4.89 14.52
CA PHE A 512 10.90 -3.56 14.23
C PHE A 512 11.34 -3.02 12.87
N VAL A 513 12.60 -3.19 12.50
CA VAL A 513 13.12 -2.80 11.18
C VAL A 513 12.43 -3.59 10.07
N ALA A 514 12.26 -4.91 10.27
CA ALA A 514 11.53 -5.76 9.33
C ALA A 514 10.06 -5.32 9.20
N GLN A 515 9.40 -4.94 10.31
CA GLN A 515 8.05 -4.39 10.25
C GLN A 515 7.99 -3.08 9.46
N TYR A 516 9.00 -2.22 9.57
CA TYR A 516 9.02 -0.96 8.83
C TYR A 516 9.05 -1.17 7.32
N SER A 517 9.62 -2.27 6.83
CA SER A 517 9.60 -2.57 5.39
C SER A 517 8.19 -2.77 4.82
N MET A 518 7.18 -3.06 5.67
CA MET A 518 5.77 -3.10 5.25
C MET A 518 5.26 -1.75 4.74
N ARG A 519 5.93 -0.64 5.09
CA ARG A 519 5.64 0.68 4.53
C ARG A 519 5.78 0.74 2.99
N TRP A 520 6.54 -0.16 2.38
CA TRP A 520 6.63 -0.27 0.92
C TRP A 520 5.27 -0.47 0.24
N THR A 521 4.27 -0.94 0.98
CA THR A 521 2.90 -1.04 0.48
C THR A 521 2.36 0.32 0.02
N ILE A 522 2.64 1.41 0.78
CA ILE A 522 2.18 2.75 0.40
C ILE A 522 2.92 3.31 -0.83
N GLU A 523 4.20 2.95 -1.01
CA GLU A 523 4.94 3.35 -2.22
C GLU A 523 4.40 2.65 -3.47
N ASN A 524 4.03 1.38 -3.35
CA ASN A 524 3.39 0.63 -4.44
C ASN A 524 1.97 1.15 -4.72
N GLU A 525 1.22 1.53 -3.68
CA GLU A 525 -0.06 2.22 -3.80
C GLU A 525 0.07 3.49 -4.64
N TYR A 526 1.02 4.37 -4.32
CA TYR A 526 1.23 5.59 -5.09
C TYR A 526 1.62 5.31 -6.54
N LYS A 527 2.39 4.26 -6.81
CA LYS A 527 2.69 3.83 -8.18
C LYS A 527 1.41 3.44 -8.92
N SER A 528 0.55 2.63 -8.29
CA SER A 528 -0.73 2.22 -8.87
C SER A 528 -1.67 3.42 -9.03
N ILE A 529 -1.83 4.26 -8.00
CA ILE A 529 -2.68 5.45 -8.09
C ILE A 529 -2.23 6.35 -9.24
N LYS A 530 -0.95 6.68 -9.33
CA LYS A 530 -0.44 7.60 -10.35
C LYS A 530 -0.46 7.02 -11.75
N LYS A 531 -0.16 5.73 -11.90
CA LYS A 531 -0.04 5.09 -13.19
C LYS A 531 -1.38 4.65 -13.75
N ASP A 532 -2.23 4.06 -12.90
CA ASP A 532 -3.40 3.33 -13.35
C ASP A 532 -4.72 4.09 -13.08
N PHE A 533 -4.77 4.92 -12.02
CA PHE A 533 -6.02 5.55 -11.56
C PHE A 533 -6.05 7.08 -11.64
N LEU A 534 -4.91 7.77 -11.78
CA LEU A 534 -4.87 9.22 -11.81
C LEU A 534 -4.94 9.75 -13.25
N PRO A 535 -5.98 10.53 -13.63
CA PRO A 535 -6.12 10.99 -15.01
C PRO A 535 -5.11 12.08 -15.34
N THR A 536 -4.67 12.10 -16.58
CA THR A 536 -3.90 13.24 -17.12
C THR A 536 -4.79 14.49 -17.18
N VAL A 537 -4.44 15.52 -16.44
CA VAL A 537 -5.20 16.78 -16.32
C VAL A 537 -4.38 17.97 -16.77
N ALA A 538 -4.90 18.74 -17.72
CA ALA A 538 -4.30 20.01 -18.14
C ALA A 538 -4.69 21.19 -17.22
N SER A 539 -5.75 21.06 -16.41
CA SER A 539 -6.18 22.10 -15.49
C SER A 539 -5.21 22.27 -14.33
N THR A 540 -4.94 23.52 -13.98
CA THR A 540 -4.19 23.90 -12.79
C THR A 540 -5.11 24.22 -11.60
N ASP A 541 -6.43 24.11 -11.77
CA ASP A 541 -7.43 24.41 -10.72
C ASP A 541 -7.31 23.39 -9.58
N TYR A 542 -7.08 23.88 -8.38
CA TYR A 542 -6.92 23.07 -7.18
C TYR A 542 -8.13 22.16 -6.91
N ARG A 543 -9.36 22.66 -7.09
CA ARG A 543 -10.59 21.89 -6.90
C ARG A 543 -10.57 20.59 -7.70
N ILE A 544 -10.24 20.72 -8.98
CA ILE A 544 -10.18 19.59 -9.91
C ILE A 544 -9.04 18.66 -9.56
N ARG A 545 -7.86 19.18 -9.22
CA ARG A 545 -6.70 18.37 -8.87
C ARG A 545 -6.97 17.56 -7.59
N PHE A 546 -7.49 18.21 -6.57
CA PHE A 546 -7.77 17.54 -5.31
C PHE A 546 -8.90 16.49 -5.45
N LEU A 547 -10.02 16.86 -6.11
CA LEU A 547 -11.10 15.91 -6.39
C LEU A 547 -10.61 14.68 -7.17
N TYR A 548 -9.79 14.88 -8.21
CA TYR A 548 -9.33 13.77 -9.03
C TYR A 548 -8.35 12.86 -8.29
N PHE A 549 -7.56 13.41 -7.39
CA PHE A 549 -6.68 12.60 -6.54
C PHE A 549 -7.50 11.78 -5.52
N ALA A 550 -8.46 12.39 -4.84
CA ALA A 550 -9.37 11.69 -3.94
C ALA A 550 -10.17 10.60 -4.68
N PHE A 551 -10.65 10.91 -5.87
CA PHE A 551 -11.36 9.94 -6.72
C PHE A 551 -10.43 8.80 -7.17
N ALA A 552 -9.17 9.07 -7.49
CA ALA A 552 -8.19 8.05 -7.82
C ALA A 552 -7.88 7.13 -6.62
N ALA A 553 -7.85 7.67 -5.40
CA ALA A 553 -7.70 6.88 -4.18
C ALA A 553 -8.94 5.97 -3.94
N ILE A 554 -10.16 6.45 -4.21
CA ILE A 554 -11.36 5.61 -4.18
C ILE A 554 -11.30 4.52 -5.25
N MET A 555 -10.84 4.82 -6.46
CA MET A 555 -10.69 3.82 -7.52
C MET A 555 -9.66 2.74 -7.15
N TYR A 556 -8.59 3.14 -6.47
CA TYR A 556 -7.64 2.18 -5.89
C TYR A 556 -8.32 1.29 -4.85
N ASN A 557 -9.11 1.85 -3.93
CA ASN A 557 -9.84 1.09 -2.92
C ASN A 557 -10.87 0.14 -3.56
N ILE A 558 -11.56 0.57 -4.61
CA ILE A 558 -12.49 -0.25 -5.40
C ILE A 558 -11.74 -1.44 -6.00
N TRP A 559 -10.60 -1.22 -6.61
CA TRP A 559 -9.76 -2.29 -7.13
C TRP A 559 -9.35 -3.30 -6.04
N ARG A 560 -8.97 -2.82 -4.84
CA ARG A 560 -8.60 -3.70 -3.72
C ARG A 560 -9.80 -4.52 -3.22
N LEU A 561 -10.98 -3.91 -3.10
CA LEU A 561 -12.20 -4.61 -2.74
C LEU A 561 -12.60 -5.65 -3.81
N THR A 562 -12.54 -5.28 -5.09
CA THR A 562 -12.82 -6.22 -6.20
C THR A 562 -11.95 -7.48 -6.11
N ASN A 563 -10.64 -7.29 -5.87
CA ASN A 563 -9.75 -8.43 -5.69
C ASN A 563 -10.08 -9.28 -4.46
N LEU A 564 -10.52 -8.67 -3.36
CA LEU A 564 -10.96 -9.40 -2.18
C LEU A 564 -12.20 -10.25 -2.48
N LEU A 565 -13.23 -9.64 -3.05
CA LEU A 565 -14.48 -10.33 -3.41
C LEU A 565 -14.23 -11.48 -4.41
N PHE A 566 -13.38 -11.24 -5.39
CA PHE A 566 -12.99 -12.26 -6.35
C PHE A 566 -12.28 -13.43 -5.68
N ARG A 567 -11.30 -13.18 -4.80
CA ARG A 567 -10.57 -14.22 -4.08
C ARG A 567 -11.48 -15.07 -3.19
N GLU A 568 -12.45 -14.44 -2.52
CA GLU A 568 -13.43 -15.18 -1.73
C GLU A 568 -14.31 -16.07 -2.60
N ALA A 569 -14.77 -15.54 -3.74
CA ALA A 569 -15.63 -16.30 -4.65
C ALA A 569 -14.94 -17.53 -5.26
N VAL A 570 -13.63 -17.43 -5.53
CA VAL A 570 -12.82 -18.54 -6.11
C VAL A 570 -12.00 -19.29 -5.06
N ASN A 571 -12.17 -18.96 -3.77
CA ASN A 571 -11.49 -19.60 -2.63
C ASN A 571 -9.96 -19.59 -2.74
N ILE A 572 -9.36 -18.49 -3.25
CA ILE A 572 -7.91 -18.30 -3.35
C ILE A 572 -7.36 -17.74 -2.04
N ASP A 573 -6.19 -18.23 -1.60
CA ASP A 573 -5.47 -17.73 -0.43
C ASP A 573 -5.20 -16.22 -0.53
N LEU A 574 -5.57 -15.46 0.51
CA LEU A 574 -5.45 -14.00 0.60
C LEU A 574 -3.99 -13.47 0.50
N GLY A 575 -2.99 -14.34 0.63
CA GLY A 575 -1.56 -13.99 0.52
C GLY A 575 -1.01 -13.88 -0.90
N GLU A 576 -1.82 -14.04 -1.93
CA GLU A 576 -1.38 -14.03 -3.34
C GLU A 576 -1.39 -12.63 -3.97
N ASP A 577 -0.62 -12.46 -5.05
CA ASP A 577 -0.71 -11.27 -5.90
C ASP A 577 -2.17 -11.03 -6.32
N PRO A 578 -2.61 -9.76 -6.44
CA PRO A 578 -3.98 -9.50 -6.85
C PRO A 578 -4.27 -10.22 -8.18
N PRO A 579 -5.27 -11.11 -8.21
CA PRO A 579 -5.60 -11.89 -9.41
C PRO A 579 -5.99 -10.98 -10.58
N ILE A 580 -6.52 -9.80 -10.28
CA ILE A 580 -6.84 -8.79 -11.28
C ILE A 580 -5.86 -7.64 -11.11
N VAL A 581 -4.95 -7.44 -12.06
CA VAL A 581 -4.02 -6.30 -12.01
C VAL A 581 -4.75 -4.98 -12.27
N ALA A 582 -4.22 -3.87 -11.70
CA ALA A 582 -4.86 -2.56 -11.80
C ALA A 582 -5.18 -2.14 -13.26
N GLY A 583 -4.30 -2.50 -14.21
CA GLY A 583 -4.52 -2.23 -15.64
C GLY A 583 -5.70 -2.99 -16.26
N GLU A 584 -5.98 -4.21 -15.82
CA GLU A 584 -7.13 -5.02 -16.27
C GLU A 584 -8.44 -4.47 -15.71
N VAL A 585 -8.46 -4.07 -14.45
CA VAL A 585 -9.63 -3.38 -13.87
C VAL A 585 -10.01 -2.16 -14.69
N VAL A 586 -9.03 -1.45 -15.23
CA VAL A 586 -9.23 -0.34 -16.16
C VAL A 586 -10.02 -0.78 -17.40
N GLU A 587 -9.66 -1.89 -17.98
CA GLU A 587 -10.35 -2.42 -19.17
C GLU A 587 -11.73 -2.97 -18.81
N ILE A 588 -11.82 -3.73 -17.73
CA ILE A 588 -13.04 -4.32 -17.24
C ILE A 588 -14.06 -3.27 -16.82
N ILE A 589 -13.68 -2.24 -16.05
CA ILE A 589 -14.60 -1.14 -15.71
C ILE A 589 -15.06 -0.40 -16.97
N ALA A 590 -14.23 -0.26 -17.98
CA ALA A 590 -14.67 0.28 -19.26
C ALA A 590 -15.76 -0.58 -19.94
N PHE A 591 -15.78 -1.87 -19.67
CA PHE A 591 -16.81 -2.80 -20.13
C PHE A 591 -18.03 -2.87 -19.18
N CYS A 592 -17.83 -2.76 -17.84
CA CYS A 592 -18.91 -2.79 -16.84
C CYS A 592 -19.87 -1.62 -16.94
N LEU A 593 -19.46 -0.56 -17.59
CA LEU A 593 -20.30 0.63 -17.79
C LEU A 593 -21.30 0.43 -18.94
N ILE A 594 -21.34 -0.77 -19.53
CA ILE A 594 -22.37 -1.15 -20.49
C ILE A 594 -23.65 -1.44 -19.68
N PRO A 595 -24.77 -0.74 -19.90
CA PRO A 595 -26.01 -1.11 -19.27
C PRO A 595 -26.35 -2.54 -19.70
N GLY A 596 -26.32 -3.47 -18.77
CA GLY A 596 -27.04 -4.73 -18.96
C GLY A 596 -28.51 -4.39 -19.16
N ASP A 597 -29.15 -5.00 -20.14
CA ASP A 597 -30.57 -4.88 -20.45
C ASP A 597 -31.49 -5.11 -19.25
#